data_0522ec674e4b8cc00418604ceb98f987
#
_entry.id   0522ec674e4b8cc00418604ceb98f987
#
_cell.length_a   1.000
_cell.length_b   1.000
_cell.length_c   1.000
_cell.angle_alpha   90.00
_cell.angle_beta   90.00
_cell.angle_gamma   90.00
#
_symmetry.space_group_name_H-M   'P 1'
#
loop_
_entity.id
_entity.type
_entity.pdbx_description
1 polymer ?
#
loop_
_entity_poly.entity_id
_entity_poly.type
_entity_poly.pdbx_seq_one_letter_code
_entity_poly.pdbx_strand_id
1 'polypeptide(L)'
;MDNQKLKEYFNFDEGDLNANRNGSLTEKQKTRLTAELKSLRSRKTILAYFMFFLAAVGVVGAVLVWFLPESSWGLRIGFGIGFGLVWPAVYIFMGLIFLPPSTFTNLELASETGRVNIVRVESHNSKTHTTSSRYDLYIGNRRFTADYKVGNILIQGDEYTIYFLKNSSKIVSAEFVSNGK
;
A
#
# COMPACT_ATOMS: atom_id res chain seq x y z
N MET A 1 -3.10 24.36 20.01
CA MET A 1 -3.48 23.47 18.89
C MET A 1 -4.57 22.50 19.31
N ASP A 2 -5.46 22.13 18.39
CA ASP A 2 -6.61 21.27 18.71
C ASP A 2 -6.24 19.78 18.60
N ASN A 3 -5.82 19.19 19.72
CA ASN A 3 -5.50 17.76 19.81
C ASN A 3 -6.71 16.87 19.42
N GLN A 4 -7.93 17.42 19.45
CA GLN A 4 -9.13 16.71 19.05
C GLN A 4 -9.09 16.36 17.55
N LYS A 5 -8.64 17.29 16.70
CA LYS A 5 -8.52 17.04 15.26
C LYS A 5 -7.51 15.95 14.93
N LEU A 6 -6.38 15.90 15.66
CA LEU A 6 -5.39 14.83 15.52
C LEU A 6 -6.00 13.45 15.85
N LYS A 7 -6.74 13.38 16.98
CA LYS A 7 -7.40 12.14 17.42
C LYS A 7 -8.43 11.64 16.39
N GLU A 8 -9.25 12.53 15.88
CA GLU A 8 -10.26 12.20 14.87
C GLU A 8 -9.61 11.74 13.55
N TYR A 9 -8.62 12.48 13.07
CA TYR A 9 -7.99 12.17 11.78
C TYR A 9 -7.22 10.85 11.79
N PHE A 10 -6.39 10.61 12.82
CA PHE A 10 -5.63 9.38 12.94
C PHE A 10 -6.39 8.26 13.68
N ASN A 11 -7.62 8.56 14.14
CA ASN A 11 -8.52 7.62 14.82
C ASN A 11 -7.86 6.93 16.03
N PHE A 12 -7.45 7.72 17.01
CA PHE A 12 -6.88 7.26 18.28
C PHE A 12 -7.47 8.03 19.48
N ASP A 13 -7.38 7.46 20.65
CA ASP A 13 -7.77 8.10 21.91
C ASP A 13 -6.54 8.32 22.84
N GLU A 14 -6.76 8.91 24.04
CA GLU A 14 -5.68 9.15 25.00
C GLU A 14 -5.03 7.87 25.50
N GLY A 15 -5.83 6.81 25.67
CA GLY A 15 -5.30 5.49 26.06
C GLY A 15 -4.37 4.92 24.99
N ASP A 16 -4.76 5.09 23.71
CA ASP A 16 -3.96 4.70 22.57
C ASP A 16 -2.63 5.49 22.53
N LEU A 17 -2.70 6.81 22.72
CA LEU A 17 -1.50 7.66 22.70
C LEU A 17 -0.53 7.29 23.83
N ASN A 18 -1.06 7.07 25.05
CA ASN A 18 -0.23 6.67 26.18
C ASN A 18 0.44 5.29 25.98
N ALA A 19 -0.27 4.33 25.39
CA ALA A 19 0.31 3.04 25.03
C ALA A 19 1.43 3.22 23.98
N ASN A 20 1.21 4.08 22.98
CA ASN A 20 2.17 4.32 21.90
C ASN A 20 3.44 5.02 22.39
N ARG A 21 3.33 5.95 23.36
CA ARG A 21 4.49 6.55 24.05
C ARG A 21 5.36 5.50 24.74
N ASN A 22 4.75 4.44 25.25
CA ASN A 22 5.42 3.30 25.86
C ASN A 22 5.87 2.23 24.85
N GLY A 23 5.83 2.53 23.53
CA GLY A 23 6.25 1.62 22.48
C GLY A 23 5.31 0.44 22.24
N SER A 24 4.05 0.52 22.72
CA SER A 24 3.07 -0.55 22.60
C SER A 24 1.79 -0.09 21.89
N LEU A 25 1.03 -1.04 21.34
CA LEU A 25 -0.28 -0.82 20.77
C LEU A 25 -1.35 -1.32 21.73
N THR A 26 -2.46 -0.60 21.85
CA THR A 26 -3.65 -1.10 22.56
C THR A 26 -4.27 -2.28 21.81
N GLU A 27 -5.04 -3.13 22.50
CA GLU A 27 -5.75 -4.24 21.86
C GLU A 27 -6.76 -3.73 20.81
N LYS A 28 -7.38 -2.57 21.04
CA LYS A 28 -8.24 -1.89 20.07
C LYS A 28 -7.48 -1.51 18.80
N GLN A 29 -6.29 -0.91 18.93
CA GLN A 29 -5.43 -0.57 17.80
C GLN A 29 -4.96 -1.82 17.05
N LYS A 30 -4.49 -2.86 17.77
CA LYS A 30 -4.07 -4.13 17.17
C LYS A 30 -5.18 -4.77 16.35
N THR A 31 -6.38 -4.87 16.90
CA THR A 31 -7.53 -5.45 16.20
C THR A 31 -7.86 -4.69 14.93
N ARG A 32 -7.96 -3.36 15.01
CA ARG A 32 -8.22 -2.48 13.86
C ARG A 32 -7.15 -2.62 12.78
N LEU A 33 -5.87 -2.47 13.17
CA LEU A 33 -4.75 -2.55 12.24
C LEU A 33 -4.61 -3.92 11.58
N THR A 34 -4.83 -4.99 12.36
CA THR A 34 -4.83 -6.36 11.83
C THR A 34 -5.95 -6.56 10.80
N ALA A 35 -7.16 -6.06 11.09
CA ALA A 35 -8.29 -6.15 10.17
C ALA A 35 -8.00 -5.39 8.85
N GLU A 36 -7.46 -4.18 8.93
CA GLU A 36 -7.09 -3.38 7.76
C GLU A 36 -5.98 -4.05 6.93
N LEU A 37 -4.91 -4.51 7.59
CA LEU A 37 -3.81 -5.21 6.91
C LEU A 37 -4.29 -6.52 6.28
N LYS A 38 -5.17 -7.26 6.95
CA LYS A 38 -5.79 -8.47 6.41
C LYS A 38 -6.63 -8.17 5.17
N SER A 39 -7.40 -7.09 5.18
CA SER A 39 -8.19 -6.64 4.02
C SER A 39 -7.29 -6.30 2.82
N LEU A 40 -6.22 -5.53 3.04
CA LEU A 40 -5.25 -5.19 1.99
C LEU A 40 -4.53 -6.43 1.44
N ARG A 41 -4.14 -7.35 2.33
CA ARG A 41 -3.52 -8.62 1.97
C ARG A 41 -4.47 -9.47 1.13
N SER A 42 -5.73 -9.60 1.56
CA SER A 42 -6.75 -10.38 0.84
C SER A 42 -6.94 -9.89 -0.59
N ARG A 43 -7.05 -8.57 -0.81
CA ARG A 43 -7.19 -7.99 -2.16
C ARG A 43 -5.99 -8.31 -3.05
N LYS A 44 -4.77 -8.17 -2.54
CA LYS A 44 -3.54 -8.51 -3.28
C LYS A 44 -3.47 -10.00 -3.60
N THR A 45 -3.83 -10.85 -2.64
CA THR A 45 -3.83 -12.30 -2.80
C THR A 45 -4.85 -12.75 -3.86
N ILE A 46 -6.06 -12.18 -3.86
CA ILE A 46 -7.08 -12.46 -4.89
C ILE A 46 -6.55 -12.07 -6.28
N LEU A 47 -5.92 -10.91 -6.40
CA LEU A 47 -5.34 -10.47 -7.68
C LEU A 47 -4.22 -11.42 -8.14
N ALA A 48 -3.34 -11.87 -7.23
CA ALA A 48 -2.30 -12.84 -7.55
C ALA A 48 -2.90 -14.16 -8.06
N TYR A 49 -3.90 -14.72 -7.39
CA TYR A 49 -4.58 -15.92 -7.84
C TYR A 49 -5.29 -15.75 -9.18
N PHE A 50 -5.88 -14.58 -9.42
CA PHE A 50 -6.46 -14.27 -10.73
C PHE A 50 -5.41 -14.29 -11.84
N MET A 51 -4.20 -13.73 -11.59
CA MET A 51 -3.09 -13.80 -12.55
C MET A 51 -2.64 -15.25 -12.81
N PHE A 52 -2.52 -16.08 -11.77
CA PHE A 52 -2.19 -17.50 -11.95
C PHE A 52 -3.28 -18.25 -12.71
N PHE A 53 -4.55 -17.94 -12.49
CA PHE A 53 -5.65 -18.51 -13.27
C PHE A 53 -5.53 -18.15 -14.76
N LEU A 54 -5.23 -16.89 -15.10
CA LEU A 54 -5.01 -16.46 -16.48
C LEU A 54 -3.81 -17.19 -17.13
N ALA A 55 -2.74 -17.43 -16.36
CA ALA A 55 -1.60 -18.22 -16.82
C ALA A 55 -2.05 -19.66 -17.18
N ALA A 56 -2.83 -20.30 -16.31
CA ALA A 56 -3.36 -21.64 -16.55
C ALA A 56 -4.26 -21.70 -17.79
N VAL A 57 -5.13 -20.71 -17.99
CA VAL A 57 -5.98 -20.59 -19.20
C VAL A 57 -5.12 -20.53 -20.47
N GLY A 58 -4.02 -19.78 -20.45
CA GLY A 58 -3.10 -19.71 -21.59
C GLY A 58 -2.48 -21.06 -21.94
N VAL A 59 -2.04 -21.82 -20.95
CA VAL A 59 -1.51 -23.19 -21.14
C VAL A 59 -2.56 -24.10 -21.74
N VAL A 60 -3.76 -24.12 -21.16
CA VAL A 60 -4.88 -24.94 -21.66
C VAL A 60 -5.22 -24.56 -23.12
N GLY A 61 -5.31 -23.27 -23.43
CA GLY A 61 -5.54 -22.79 -24.78
C GLY A 61 -4.49 -23.26 -25.78
N ALA A 62 -3.20 -23.21 -25.41
CA ALA A 62 -2.12 -23.70 -26.25
C ALA A 62 -2.23 -25.21 -26.52
N VAL A 63 -2.57 -25.99 -25.50
CA VAL A 63 -2.78 -27.44 -25.64
C VAL A 63 -3.96 -27.75 -26.55
N LEU A 64 -5.08 -27.05 -26.41
CA LEU A 64 -6.27 -27.27 -27.23
C LEU A 64 -6.02 -27.03 -28.72
N VAL A 65 -5.19 -26.03 -29.08
CA VAL A 65 -4.84 -25.77 -30.48
C VAL A 65 -4.13 -26.94 -31.16
N TRP A 66 -3.38 -27.77 -30.40
CA TRP A 66 -2.73 -28.96 -30.95
C TRP A 66 -3.72 -30.04 -31.39
N PHE A 67 -4.89 -30.07 -30.79
CA PHE A 67 -5.95 -31.04 -31.11
C PHE A 67 -6.91 -30.58 -32.22
N LEU A 68 -6.78 -29.31 -32.69
CA LEU A 68 -7.61 -28.82 -33.80
C LEU A 68 -7.17 -29.43 -35.13
N PRO A 69 -8.06 -30.20 -35.85
CA PRO A 69 -7.67 -30.98 -37.03
C PRO A 69 -7.25 -30.11 -38.24
N GLU A 70 -7.78 -28.92 -38.36
CA GLU A 70 -7.54 -28.03 -39.53
C GLU A 70 -6.46 -26.97 -39.27
N SER A 71 -5.74 -26.99 -38.11
CA SER A 71 -4.76 -25.96 -37.81
C SER A 71 -3.44 -26.20 -38.57
N SER A 72 -2.92 -25.11 -39.19
CA SER A 72 -1.62 -25.13 -39.83
C SER A 72 -0.47 -25.31 -38.82
N TRP A 73 0.66 -25.92 -39.25
CA TRP A 73 1.86 -26.06 -38.42
C TRP A 73 2.35 -24.71 -37.84
N GLY A 74 2.34 -23.64 -38.65
CA GLY A 74 2.72 -22.30 -38.20
C GLY A 74 1.84 -21.77 -37.06
N LEU A 75 0.53 -22.03 -37.13
CA LEU A 75 -0.42 -21.63 -36.11
C LEU A 75 -0.22 -22.42 -34.80
N ARG A 76 0.05 -23.72 -34.89
CA ARG A 76 0.36 -24.57 -33.73
C ARG A 76 1.62 -24.10 -33.01
N ILE A 77 2.71 -23.83 -33.76
CA ILE A 77 3.97 -23.33 -33.19
C ILE A 77 3.77 -21.93 -32.59
N GLY A 78 3.13 -21.01 -33.31
CA GLY A 78 2.89 -19.63 -32.84
C GLY A 78 2.06 -19.59 -31.56
N PHE A 79 0.97 -20.35 -31.50
CA PHE A 79 0.13 -20.46 -30.28
C PHE A 79 0.86 -21.20 -29.16
N GLY A 80 1.61 -22.28 -29.47
CA GLY A 80 2.38 -23.04 -28.49
C GLY A 80 3.43 -22.15 -27.79
N ILE A 81 4.16 -21.34 -28.52
CA ILE A 81 5.15 -20.42 -27.95
C ILE A 81 4.45 -19.23 -27.27
N GLY A 82 3.53 -18.53 -27.97
CA GLY A 82 2.88 -17.35 -27.45
C GLY A 82 2.01 -17.61 -26.23
N PHE A 83 1.05 -18.52 -26.34
CA PHE A 83 0.11 -18.84 -25.26
C PHE A 83 0.59 -19.92 -24.31
N GLY A 84 1.47 -20.83 -24.75
CA GLY A 84 2.00 -21.90 -23.92
C GLY A 84 3.21 -21.49 -23.06
N LEU A 85 4.03 -20.54 -23.50
CA LEU A 85 5.22 -20.10 -22.77
C LEU A 85 5.18 -18.63 -22.38
N VAL A 86 5.03 -17.73 -23.36
CA VAL A 86 5.15 -16.28 -23.09
C VAL A 86 4.00 -15.78 -22.21
N TRP A 87 2.77 -16.13 -22.56
CA TRP A 87 1.59 -15.71 -21.80
C TRP A 87 1.63 -16.18 -20.33
N PRO A 88 1.82 -17.48 -20.01
CA PRO A 88 1.92 -17.92 -18.63
C PRO A 88 3.10 -17.27 -17.89
N ALA A 89 4.27 -17.13 -18.53
CA ALA A 89 5.43 -16.51 -17.91
C ALA A 89 5.15 -15.08 -17.44
N VAL A 90 4.49 -14.27 -18.29
CA VAL A 90 4.10 -12.90 -17.93
C VAL A 90 3.13 -12.86 -16.75
N TYR A 91 2.08 -13.71 -16.78
CA TYR A 91 1.07 -13.71 -15.71
C TYR A 91 1.57 -14.33 -14.40
N ILE A 92 2.46 -15.33 -14.45
CA ILE A 92 3.14 -15.85 -13.26
C ILE A 92 4.02 -14.77 -12.65
N PHE A 93 4.83 -14.07 -13.45
CA PHE A 93 5.66 -12.98 -12.97
C PHE A 93 4.83 -11.86 -12.33
N MET A 94 3.75 -11.43 -12.97
CA MET A 94 2.80 -10.47 -12.40
C MET A 94 2.18 -10.99 -11.10
N GLY A 95 1.75 -12.26 -11.07
CA GLY A 95 1.19 -12.88 -9.86
C GLY A 95 2.17 -12.86 -8.69
N LEU A 96 3.45 -13.13 -8.93
CA LEU A 96 4.51 -13.08 -7.91
C LEU A 96 4.72 -11.65 -7.36
N ILE A 97 4.65 -10.62 -8.21
CA ILE A 97 4.73 -9.21 -7.77
C ILE A 97 3.57 -8.83 -6.83
N PHE A 98 2.37 -9.39 -7.08
CA PHE A 98 1.20 -9.09 -6.25
C PHE A 98 1.11 -9.94 -4.98
N LEU A 99 1.95 -10.98 -4.83
CA LEU A 99 1.99 -11.73 -3.57
C LEU A 99 2.47 -10.83 -2.43
N PRO A 100 1.68 -10.66 -1.37
CA PRO A 100 2.09 -9.83 -0.25
C PRO A 100 3.26 -10.48 0.50
N PRO A 101 4.31 -9.73 0.86
CA PRO A 101 5.40 -10.26 1.67
C PRO A 101 4.89 -10.74 3.03
N SER A 102 5.49 -11.78 3.58
CA SER A 102 5.13 -12.38 4.88
C SER A 102 5.23 -11.40 6.07
N THR A 103 6.08 -10.37 5.93
CA THR A 103 6.32 -9.32 6.95
C THR A 103 5.14 -8.37 7.16
N PHE A 104 4.08 -8.44 6.34
CA PHE A 104 2.92 -7.55 6.44
C PHE A 104 2.10 -7.71 7.74
N THR A 105 2.36 -8.74 8.53
CA THR A 105 1.65 -9.02 9.80
C THR A 105 2.38 -8.51 11.04
N ASN A 106 3.59 -8.00 10.90
CA ASN A 106 4.36 -7.52 12.05
C ASN A 106 3.90 -6.09 12.42
N LEU A 107 3.27 -5.95 13.59
CA LEU A 107 2.77 -4.69 14.15
C LEU A 107 3.82 -3.98 15.00
N GLU A 108 5.06 -3.94 14.54
CA GLU A 108 6.14 -3.25 15.25
C GLU A 108 5.93 -1.73 15.17
N LEU A 109 5.81 -1.09 16.34
CA LEU A 109 5.65 0.34 16.48
C LEU A 109 7.01 1.04 16.46
N ALA A 110 7.07 2.19 15.81
CA ALA A 110 8.19 3.12 15.85
C ALA A 110 7.67 4.54 16.03
N SER A 111 8.53 5.44 16.45
CA SER A 111 8.22 6.87 16.56
C SER A 111 9.28 7.70 15.85
N GLU A 112 8.87 8.86 15.39
CA GLU A 112 9.73 9.89 14.81
C GLU A 112 9.25 11.26 15.30
N THR A 113 10.18 12.08 15.76
CA THR A 113 9.89 13.45 16.20
C THR A 113 10.59 14.42 15.26
N GLY A 114 9.89 15.44 14.83
CA GLY A 114 10.49 16.45 13.98
C GLY A 114 9.49 17.47 13.45
N ARG A 115 10.02 18.45 12.72
CA ARG A 115 9.20 19.48 12.09
C ARG A 115 8.44 18.91 10.90
N VAL A 116 7.18 19.30 10.81
CA VAL A 116 6.30 18.93 9.70
C VAL A 116 6.66 19.70 8.44
N ASN A 117 6.87 18.98 7.35
CA ASN A 117 6.94 19.54 6.01
C ASN A 117 5.98 18.79 5.10
N ILE A 118 4.97 19.49 4.58
CA ILE A 118 3.95 18.91 3.70
C ILE A 118 4.22 19.38 2.28
N VAL A 119 4.49 18.43 1.38
CA VAL A 119 4.77 18.70 -0.02
C VAL A 119 3.64 18.12 -0.88
N ARG A 120 2.97 18.98 -1.64
CA ARG A 120 2.00 18.56 -2.65
C ARG A 120 2.76 18.13 -3.91
N VAL A 121 2.58 16.87 -4.29
CA VAL A 121 3.15 16.30 -5.51
C VAL A 121 2.05 16.14 -6.54
N GLU A 122 2.14 16.89 -7.63
CA GLU A 122 1.21 16.78 -8.76
C GLU A 122 1.81 15.90 -9.84
N SER A 123 1.03 14.95 -10.33
CA SER A 123 1.37 14.11 -11.47
C SER A 123 0.35 14.35 -12.58
N HIS A 124 0.81 14.86 -13.70
CA HIS A 124 0.00 15.08 -14.89
C HIS A 124 0.19 13.92 -15.86
N ASN A 125 -0.90 13.22 -16.16
CA ASN A 125 -0.89 12.19 -17.20
C ASN A 125 -1.30 12.82 -18.55
N SER A 126 -0.31 13.02 -19.42
CA SER A 126 -0.51 13.65 -20.73
C SER A 126 -1.42 12.85 -21.67
N LYS A 127 -1.53 11.52 -21.48
CA LYS A 127 -2.38 10.66 -22.31
C LYS A 127 -3.87 10.74 -21.95
N THR A 128 -4.16 10.89 -20.66
CA THR A 128 -5.55 10.92 -20.16
C THR A 128 -6.02 12.32 -19.76
N HIS A 129 -5.15 13.34 -19.89
CA HIS A 129 -5.39 14.73 -19.45
C HIS A 129 -5.88 14.82 -17.98
N THR A 130 -5.51 13.82 -17.15
CA THR A 130 -5.88 13.80 -15.74
C THR A 130 -4.70 14.24 -14.88
N THR A 131 -4.97 15.17 -13.96
CA THR A 131 -4.01 15.57 -12.92
C THR A 131 -4.38 14.87 -11.64
N SER A 132 -3.46 14.10 -11.09
CA SER A 132 -3.59 13.52 -9.76
C SER A 132 -2.65 14.24 -8.80
N SER A 133 -3.13 14.58 -7.59
CA SER A 133 -2.30 15.15 -6.54
C SER A 133 -2.24 14.21 -5.34
N ARG A 134 -1.04 14.04 -4.82
CA ARG A 134 -0.82 13.36 -3.54
C ARG A 134 -0.07 14.29 -2.61
N TYR A 135 -0.15 14.03 -1.34
CA TYR A 135 0.57 14.79 -0.32
C TYR A 135 1.63 13.89 0.32
N ASP A 136 2.87 14.36 0.32
CA ASP A 136 3.98 13.74 1.01
C ASP A 136 4.21 14.53 2.30
N LEU A 137 4.11 13.84 3.43
CA LEU A 137 4.34 14.38 4.76
C LEU A 137 5.76 13.97 5.20
N TYR A 138 6.61 14.94 5.45
CA TYR A 138 7.94 14.73 6.01
C TYR A 138 7.93 15.12 7.47
N ILE A 139 8.48 14.26 8.34
CA ILE A 139 8.68 14.50 9.75
C ILE A 139 10.07 14.00 10.11
N GLY A 140 10.94 14.91 10.55
CA GLY A 140 12.36 14.60 10.66
C GLY A 140 12.93 14.13 9.32
N ASN A 141 13.51 12.95 9.30
CA ASN A 141 14.08 12.34 8.09
C ASN A 141 13.15 11.33 7.39
N ARG A 142 11.91 11.21 7.86
CA ARG A 142 10.96 10.24 7.31
C ARG A 142 9.88 10.87 6.46
N ARG A 143 9.52 10.12 5.40
CA ARG A 143 8.43 10.44 4.50
C ARG A 143 7.25 9.51 4.75
N PHE A 144 6.07 10.11 4.86
CA PHE A 144 4.78 9.42 4.96
C PHE A 144 3.88 9.88 3.80
N THR A 145 3.09 8.98 3.26
CA THR A 145 2.05 9.35 2.30
C THR A 145 0.79 9.72 3.06
N ALA A 146 0.22 10.87 2.76
CA ALA A 146 -0.97 11.39 3.41
C ALA A 146 -2.02 11.81 2.39
N ASP A 147 -3.26 11.96 2.83
CA ASP A 147 -4.31 12.54 2.01
C ASP A 147 -4.29 14.08 2.05
N TYR A 148 -5.15 14.71 1.24
CA TYR A 148 -5.22 16.17 1.14
C TYR A 148 -5.64 16.85 2.44
N LYS A 149 -6.26 16.12 3.37
CA LYS A 149 -6.74 16.67 4.65
C LYS A 149 -5.62 16.90 5.65
N VAL A 150 -4.45 16.26 5.45
CA VAL A 150 -3.32 16.37 6.38
C VAL A 150 -2.89 17.81 6.63
N GLY A 151 -2.92 18.67 5.60
CA GLY A 151 -2.57 20.09 5.72
C GLY A 151 -3.53 20.92 6.57
N ASN A 152 -4.75 20.42 6.84
CA ASN A 152 -5.72 21.06 7.75
C ASN A 152 -5.56 20.58 9.21
N ILE A 153 -4.76 19.53 9.42
CA ILE A 153 -4.59 18.85 10.70
C ILE A 153 -3.22 19.13 11.28
N LEU A 154 -2.17 19.00 10.46
CA LEU A 154 -0.80 19.29 10.85
C LEU A 154 -0.40 20.67 10.32
N ILE A 155 0.22 21.46 11.16
CA ILE A 155 0.67 22.82 10.80
C ILE A 155 2.11 22.72 10.28
N GLN A 156 2.32 23.24 9.08
CA GLN A 156 3.63 23.33 8.44
C GLN A 156 4.65 24.03 9.36
N GLY A 157 5.78 23.39 9.59
CA GLY A 157 6.86 23.92 10.40
C GLY A 157 6.78 23.61 11.89
N ASP A 158 5.60 23.29 12.43
CA ASP A 158 5.44 22.86 13.82
C ASP A 158 6.06 21.47 14.04
N GLU A 159 6.42 21.19 15.28
CA GLU A 159 7.05 19.94 15.68
C GLU A 159 6.03 18.97 16.25
N TYR A 160 6.08 17.74 15.73
CA TYR A 160 5.21 16.63 16.14
C TYR A 160 6.01 15.37 16.40
N THR A 161 5.51 14.54 17.30
CA THR A 161 5.88 13.13 17.41
C THR A 161 4.82 12.28 16.73
N ILE A 162 5.23 11.49 15.74
CA ILE A 162 4.37 10.56 15.02
C ILE A 162 4.73 9.14 15.41
N TYR A 163 3.71 8.37 15.78
CA TYR A 163 3.83 6.93 16.04
C TYR A 163 3.29 6.17 14.83
N PHE A 164 4.07 5.23 14.30
CA PHE A 164 3.76 4.56 13.05
C PHE A 164 4.21 3.10 13.05
N LEU A 165 3.60 2.27 12.19
CA LEU A 165 4.03 0.90 11.96
C LEU A 165 5.28 0.88 11.09
N LYS A 166 6.37 0.28 11.58
CA LYS A 166 7.69 0.28 10.95
C LYS A 166 7.67 -0.29 9.53
N ASN A 167 6.89 -1.35 9.30
CA ASN A 167 6.86 -2.07 8.03
C ASN A 167 5.89 -1.49 6.98
N SER A 168 4.95 -0.63 7.38
CA SER A 168 3.96 -0.05 6.46
C SER A 168 4.01 1.46 6.41
N SER A 169 4.82 2.11 7.26
CA SER A 169 4.85 3.56 7.46
C SER A 169 3.45 4.15 7.73
N LYS A 170 2.51 3.32 8.21
CA LYS A 170 1.16 3.75 8.55
C LYS A 170 1.19 4.47 9.88
N ILE A 171 0.73 5.72 9.90
CA ILE A 171 0.60 6.51 11.12
C ILE A 171 -0.55 5.93 11.97
N VAL A 172 -0.28 5.73 13.25
CA VAL A 172 -1.20 5.15 14.24
C VAL A 172 -1.73 6.22 15.19
N SER A 173 -0.85 7.15 15.60
CA SER A 173 -1.20 8.34 16.38
C SER A 173 -0.16 9.43 16.18
N ALA A 174 -0.50 10.63 16.62
CA ALA A 174 0.36 11.80 16.57
C ALA A 174 0.14 12.69 17.79
N GLU A 175 1.20 13.37 18.21
CA GLU A 175 1.10 14.38 19.25
C GLU A 175 1.87 15.65 18.86
N PHE A 176 1.33 16.79 19.24
CA PHE A 176 1.98 18.07 19.07
C PHE A 176 3.04 18.26 20.17
N VAL A 177 4.24 18.68 19.77
CA VAL A 177 5.38 18.91 20.69
C VAL A 177 5.58 20.41 20.91
N SER A 178 5.80 21.15 19.83
CA SER A 178 6.09 22.58 19.94
C SER A 178 5.77 23.33 18.65
N ASN A 179 5.57 24.67 18.78
CA ASN A 179 5.47 25.55 17.63
C ASN A 179 6.86 25.76 17.01
N GLY A 180 6.94 25.62 15.70
CA GLY A 180 8.16 25.88 14.94
C GLY A 180 8.43 27.38 14.80
N LYS A 181 8.93 28.01 15.86
CA LYS A 181 9.41 29.40 15.78
C LYS A 181 10.83 29.46 15.27
#